data_3474a2305fe3a1b44f8ee11d02640930
#
_entry.id   3474a2305fe3a1b44f8ee11d02640930
#
_cell.length_a   1.000
_cell.length_b   1.000
_cell.length_c   1.000
_cell.angle_alpha   90.00
_cell.angle_beta   90.00
_cell.angle_gamma   90.00
#
_symmetry.space_group_name_H-M   'P 1'
#
loop_
_entity.id
_entity.type
_entity.pdbx_description
1 polymer ?
#
loop_
_entity_poly.entity_id
_entity_poly.type
_entity_poly.pdbx_seq_one_letter_code
_entity_poly.pdbx_strand_id
1 'polypeptide(L)'
;LLAKTHSTSFYWSLQNPNIAQFINETELPAREDYMYKDLNGSAALQALAGVKYYVQKNGNADEVPYGFTAFKNKVFQSSNALPLGYTYDSAIIRADYEKLSSLEKQQALLQGVVLDSVPTGTAQTTLSFTDKSLPYTITADKNVAVDGKKIHVYDKGAKVTLHFNGTPNSETYLRMGLRNYTDYPAYTYYKTQENDPLHRYNKEKWEKKDDTQKALVKQSAXXXXXXSTENISVKQSRTLNFASAYELRFDGYKTYTVNAGYSKDAKTDITVTFDARGIYDFSTLEVLEQPMTDTNRQVAKLAENTLENIQIGTDTVDGTVTLDRSKILLLTIPYCDGWTATVDGKEAQLLQANTMFSALALEPGEHTIHLTYRTPHLKAGLAVSVLGFAAFGATLLCTEVKKRKERKA
;
A
#
# COMPACT_ATOMS: atom_id res chain seq x y z
N LEU A 1 -16.71 -17.92 0.34
CA LEU A 1 -17.68 -16.84 0.24
C LEU A 1 -17.13 -15.55 -0.41
N LEU A 2 -15.82 -15.37 -0.40
CA LEU A 2 -15.16 -14.18 -0.99
C LEU A 2 -14.72 -14.38 -2.44
N ALA A 3 -14.94 -15.56 -3.01
CA ALA A 3 -14.43 -15.93 -4.34
C ALA A 3 -15.07 -15.17 -5.52
N LYS A 4 -16.10 -14.37 -5.27
CA LYS A 4 -16.82 -13.60 -6.29
C LYS A 4 -16.84 -12.10 -6.00
N THR A 5 -15.94 -11.60 -5.13
CA THR A 5 -15.85 -10.18 -4.81
C THR A 5 -14.46 -9.65 -5.16
N HIS A 6 -14.42 -8.45 -5.70
CA HIS A 6 -13.17 -7.72 -5.90
C HIS A 6 -12.72 -7.14 -4.55
N SER A 7 -11.42 -7.13 -4.28
CA SER A 7 -10.87 -6.70 -3.01
C SER A 7 -9.62 -5.85 -3.21
N THR A 8 -9.39 -4.92 -2.30
CA THR A 8 -8.14 -4.16 -2.22
C THR A 8 -7.05 -4.93 -1.46
N SER A 9 -7.38 -6.12 -0.93
CA SER A 9 -6.41 -7.01 -0.31
C SER A 9 -6.12 -8.16 -1.28
N PHE A 10 -4.83 -8.44 -1.49
CA PHE A 10 -4.42 -9.27 -2.61
C PHE A 10 -3.09 -9.95 -2.31
N TYR A 11 -2.96 -11.21 -2.72
CA TYR A 11 -1.73 -11.99 -2.65
C TYR A 11 -1.39 -12.52 -4.04
N TRP A 12 -0.21 -12.18 -4.56
CA TRP A 12 0.23 -12.65 -5.88
C TRP A 12 1.74 -12.59 -5.99
N SER A 13 2.36 -13.68 -6.39
CA SER A 13 3.82 -13.79 -6.44
C SER A 13 4.48 -12.90 -7.52
N LEU A 14 3.73 -12.54 -8.56
CA LEU A 14 4.20 -11.67 -9.64
C LEU A 14 3.38 -10.38 -9.64
N GLN A 15 3.82 -9.44 -8.83
CA GLN A 15 3.13 -8.17 -8.63
C GLN A 15 3.38 -7.21 -9.81
N ASN A 16 2.37 -6.41 -10.15
CA ASN A 16 2.53 -5.29 -11.08
C ASN A 16 3.45 -4.24 -10.44
N PRO A 17 4.58 -3.88 -11.10
CA PRO A 17 5.53 -2.94 -10.50
C PRO A 17 4.95 -1.54 -10.27
N ASN A 18 3.97 -1.11 -11.07
CA ASN A 18 3.35 0.20 -10.91
C ASN A 18 2.51 0.26 -9.63
N ILE A 19 1.87 -0.85 -9.25
CA ILE A 19 1.14 -0.92 -7.97
C ILE A 19 2.14 -0.87 -6.81
N ALA A 20 3.25 -1.59 -6.90
CA ALA A 20 4.30 -1.56 -5.88
C ALA A 20 4.88 -0.14 -5.73
N GLN A 21 5.12 0.53 -6.84
CA GLN A 21 5.59 1.93 -6.84
C GLN A 21 4.58 2.85 -6.15
N PHE A 22 3.29 2.72 -6.47
CA PHE A 22 2.21 3.51 -5.86
C PHE A 22 2.17 3.33 -4.34
N ILE A 23 2.26 2.09 -3.87
CA ILE A 23 2.28 1.76 -2.44
C ILE A 23 3.50 2.43 -1.76
N ASN A 24 4.66 2.34 -2.38
CA ASN A 24 5.89 2.92 -1.82
C ASN A 24 5.84 4.45 -1.80
N GLU A 25 5.42 5.10 -2.89
CA GLU A 25 5.42 6.57 -2.96
C GLU A 25 4.34 7.23 -2.09
N THR A 26 3.28 6.49 -1.76
CA THR A 26 2.24 6.95 -0.82
C THR A 26 2.49 6.46 0.61
N GLU A 27 3.60 5.79 0.85
CA GLU A 27 4.03 5.26 2.15
C GLU A 27 2.96 4.38 2.83
N LEU A 28 2.20 3.61 2.04
CA LEU A 28 1.18 2.72 2.59
C LEU A 28 1.83 1.59 3.41
N PRO A 29 1.21 1.17 4.53
CA PRO A 29 1.79 0.14 5.38
C PRO A 29 1.65 -1.27 4.79
N ALA A 30 2.20 -1.46 3.61
CA ALA A 30 2.31 -2.74 2.93
C ALA A 30 3.79 -3.14 2.92
N ARG A 31 4.10 -4.19 3.61
CA ARG A 31 5.49 -4.63 3.78
C ARG A 31 5.98 -5.51 2.65
N GLU A 32 5.09 -6.34 2.12
CA GLU A 32 5.50 -7.45 1.27
C GLU A 32 5.22 -7.15 -0.20
N ASP A 33 6.19 -7.39 -1.06
CA ASP A 33 6.13 -7.09 -2.48
C ASP A 33 5.13 -7.98 -3.25
N TYR A 34 4.54 -8.95 -2.57
CA TYR A 34 3.60 -9.90 -3.16
C TYR A 34 2.22 -9.88 -2.46
N MET A 35 2.01 -8.93 -1.54
CA MET A 35 0.76 -8.87 -0.78
C MET A 35 0.36 -7.42 -0.49
N TYR A 36 -0.88 -7.09 -0.86
CA TYR A 36 -1.52 -5.84 -0.46
C TYR A 36 -2.53 -6.15 0.63
N LYS A 37 -2.57 -5.32 1.67
CA LYS A 37 -3.52 -5.54 2.76
C LYS A 37 -4.74 -4.63 2.69
N ASP A 38 -4.66 -3.49 2.11
CA ASP A 38 -5.76 -2.54 1.83
C ASP A 38 -5.16 -1.19 1.43
N LEU A 39 -6.01 -0.15 1.44
CA LEU A 39 -5.60 1.23 1.15
C LEU A 39 -5.48 2.07 2.43
N ASN A 40 -5.09 1.42 3.54
CA ASN A 40 -4.81 2.10 4.82
C ASN A 40 -6.02 2.83 5.41
N GLY A 41 -7.23 2.54 4.93
CA GLY A 41 -8.43 3.26 5.35
C GLY A 41 -8.51 4.71 4.89
N SER A 42 -7.61 5.16 4.01
CA SER A 42 -7.60 6.54 3.50
C SER A 42 -8.86 6.82 2.68
N ALA A 43 -9.60 7.86 3.04
CA ALA A 43 -10.81 8.27 2.34
C ALA A 43 -10.53 8.57 0.86
N ALA A 44 -9.44 9.27 0.57
CA ALA A 44 -9.05 9.62 -0.80
C ALA A 44 -8.78 8.36 -1.62
N LEU A 45 -7.91 7.49 -1.14
CA LEU A 45 -7.49 6.30 -1.89
C LEU A 45 -8.63 5.30 -2.06
N GLN A 46 -9.50 5.16 -1.05
CA GLN A 46 -10.66 4.27 -1.15
C GLN A 46 -11.68 4.79 -2.18
N ALA A 47 -11.91 6.11 -2.21
CA ALA A 47 -12.80 6.71 -3.21
C ALA A 47 -12.27 6.48 -4.63
N LEU A 48 -10.98 6.80 -4.85
CA LEU A 48 -10.32 6.69 -6.16
C LEU A 48 -10.26 5.24 -6.66
N ALA A 49 -10.10 4.27 -5.77
CA ALA A 49 -10.08 2.85 -6.11
C ALA A 49 -11.49 2.21 -6.16
N GLY A 50 -12.54 3.01 -5.99
CA GLY A 50 -13.93 2.55 -6.09
C GLY A 50 -14.34 1.58 -4.99
N VAL A 51 -13.80 1.73 -3.77
CA VAL A 51 -14.12 0.84 -2.66
C VAL A 51 -15.55 1.13 -2.18
N LYS A 52 -16.46 0.28 -2.58
CA LYS A 52 -17.90 0.45 -2.32
C LYS A 52 -18.32 -0.09 -0.95
N TYR A 53 -17.69 -1.16 -0.48
CA TYR A 53 -18.07 -1.81 0.78
C TYR A 53 -16.86 -2.02 1.67
N TYR A 54 -17.03 -1.79 2.96
CA TYR A 54 -16.08 -2.07 4.02
C TYR A 54 -16.68 -3.11 4.96
N VAL A 55 -15.95 -4.21 5.18
CA VAL A 55 -16.40 -5.28 6.08
C VAL A 55 -15.58 -5.23 7.37
N GLN A 56 -16.23 -4.96 8.47
CA GLN A 56 -15.58 -4.83 9.76
C GLN A 56 -15.61 -6.18 10.50
N LYS A 57 -14.44 -6.74 10.76
CA LYS A 57 -14.34 -8.06 11.39
C LYS A 57 -14.66 -8.01 12.90
N ASN A 58 -14.21 -6.97 13.58
CA ASN A 58 -14.19 -6.90 15.05
C ASN A 58 -15.33 -6.09 15.67
N GLY A 59 -16.20 -5.47 14.88
CA GLY A 59 -17.36 -4.74 15.37
C GLY A 59 -17.08 -3.39 16.03
N ASN A 60 -15.89 -2.83 15.87
CA ASN A 60 -15.53 -1.53 16.44
C ASN A 60 -15.90 -0.40 15.46
N ALA A 61 -16.94 0.35 15.78
CA ALA A 61 -17.45 1.43 14.94
C ALA A 61 -16.42 2.54 14.69
N ASP A 62 -15.48 2.73 15.60
CA ASP A 62 -14.46 3.78 15.50
C ASP A 62 -13.40 3.49 14.43
N GLU A 63 -13.40 2.29 13.85
CA GLU A 63 -12.47 1.90 12.79
C GLU A 63 -13.04 2.07 11.39
N VAL A 64 -14.30 2.52 11.26
CA VAL A 64 -14.95 2.69 9.96
C VAL A 64 -14.36 3.93 9.27
N PRO A 65 -13.87 3.79 8.02
CA PRO A 65 -13.29 4.94 7.32
C PRO A 65 -14.31 6.03 7.00
N TYR A 66 -13.81 7.25 6.75
CA TYR A 66 -14.65 8.38 6.35
C TYR A 66 -15.47 8.05 5.09
N GLY A 67 -16.72 8.51 5.08
CA GLY A 67 -17.62 8.32 3.94
C GLY A 67 -18.35 6.99 3.91
N PHE A 68 -18.10 6.11 4.91
CA PHE A 68 -18.82 4.83 5.00
C PHE A 68 -19.89 4.88 6.08
N THR A 69 -21.09 4.41 5.74
CA THR A 69 -22.23 4.32 6.66
C THR A 69 -22.72 2.88 6.76
N ALA A 70 -23.39 2.55 7.87
CA ALA A 70 -23.91 1.20 8.10
C ALA A 70 -24.86 0.78 6.98
N PHE A 71 -24.64 -0.41 6.42
CA PHE A 71 -25.46 -0.96 5.33
C PHE A 71 -26.17 -2.23 5.77
N LYS A 72 -25.44 -3.27 6.19
CA LYS A 72 -26.05 -4.53 6.62
C LYS A 72 -25.04 -5.33 7.46
N ASN A 73 -25.44 -5.67 8.68
CA ASN A 73 -24.54 -6.38 9.62
C ASN A 73 -23.19 -5.68 9.64
N LYS A 74 -22.12 -6.22 9.81
CA LYS A 74 -20.78 -5.60 9.88
C LYS A 74 -20.28 -5.05 8.53
N VAL A 75 -21.18 -4.75 7.59
CA VAL A 75 -20.86 -4.17 6.28
C VAL A 75 -21.27 -2.69 6.27
N PHE A 76 -20.37 -1.85 5.80
CA PHE A 76 -20.57 -0.41 5.63
C PHE A 76 -20.45 -0.09 4.14
N GLN A 77 -21.23 0.86 3.67
CA GLN A 77 -21.25 1.26 2.26
C GLN A 77 -20.73 2.69 2.13
N SER A 78 -19.88 2.89 1.15
CA SER A 78 -19.30 4.20 0.83
C SER A 78 -20.29 5.05 0.01
N SER A 79 -20.41 6.32 0.38
CA SER A 79 -21.05 7.34 -0.47
C SER A 79 -20.09 7.94 -1.50
N ASN A 80 -18.80 7.64 -1.39
CA ASN A 80 -17.73 8.29 -2.16
C ASN A 80 -17.04 7.34 -3.15
N ALA A 81 -17.53 6.10 -3.33
CA ALA A 81 -16.90 5.14 -4.23
C ALA A 81 -17.07 5.57 -5.70
N LEU A 82 -15.98 5.90 -6.38
CA LEU A 82 -15.98 6.22 -7.81
C LEU A 82 -16.14 4.92 -8.63
N PRO A 83 -16.75 5.01 -9.84
CA PRO A 83 -16.87 3.82 -10.69
C PRO A 83 -15.55 3.42 -11.34
N LEU A 84 -15.56 2.36 -12.15
CA LEU A 84 -14.39 1.85 -12.86
C LEU A 84 -13.70 2.93 -13.71
N GLY A 85 -14.48 3.82 -14.30
CA GLY A 85 -13.96 4.94 -15.09
C GLY A 85 -14.59 6.26 -14.66
N TYR A 86 -13.75 7.26 -14.39
CA TYR A 86 -14.17 8.61 -14.01
C TYR A 86 -13.19 9.64 -14.60
N THR A 87 -13.56 10.92 -14.59
CA THR A 87 -12.82 11.90 -15.38
C THR A 87 -12.16 13.00 -14.55
N TYR A 88 -11.05 13.49 -15.08
CA TYR A 88 -10.33 14.65 -14.56
C TYR A 88 -10.36 15.79 -15.59
N ASP A 89 -10.50 17.01 -15.10
CA ASP A 89 -10.42 18.23 -15.91
C ASP A 89 -8.97 18.66 -16.19
N SER A 90 -8.02 18.20 -15.36
CA SER A 90 -6.65 18.69 -15.39
C SER A 90 -5.66 17.61 -14.98
N ALA A 91 -4.39 17.82 -15.36
CA ALA A 91 -3.31 16.89 -15.10
C ALA A 91 -2.23 17.51 -14.21
N ILE A 92 -1.60 16.67 -13.41
CA ILE A 92 -0.44 16.96 -12.59
C ILE A 92 0.77 16.33 -13.28
N ILE A 93 1.82 17.11 -13.52
CA ILE A 93 3.04 16.55 -14.12
C ILE A 93 3.73 15.65 -13.10
N ARG A 94 4.12 14.46 -13.53
CA ARG A 94 4.76 13.43 -12.69
C ARG A 94 5.90 14.00 -11.84
N ALA A 95 6.78 14.81 -12.44
CA ALA A 95 7.93 15.41 -11.76
C ALA A 95 7.53 16.36 -10.61
N ASP A 96 6.34 16.96 -10.67
CA ASP A 96 5.84 17.80 -9.57
C ASP A 96 5.18 16.94 -8.48
N TYR A 97 4.44 15.91 -8.88
CA TYR A 97 3.83 14.95 -7.94
C TYR A 97 4.90 14.26 -7.07
N GLU A 98 6.03 13.88 -7.65
CA GLU A 98 7.12 13.19 -6.93
C GLU A 98 7.66 13.99 -5.75
N LYS A 99 7.61 15.32 -5.81
CA LYS A 99 8.12 16.22 -4.76
C LYS A 99 7.20 16.30 -3.54
N LEU A 100 5.96 15.83 -3.66
CA LEU A 100 4.94 15.94 -2.62
C LEU A 100 5.17 14.93 -1.50
N SER A 101 4.76 15.28 -0.30
CA SER A 101 4.70 14.35 0.84
C SER A 101 3.65 13.25 0.59
N SER A 102 3.67 12.20 1.40
CA SER A 102 2.73 11.08 1.24
C SER A 102 1.26 11.50 1.35
N LEU A 103 0.91 12.44 2.24
CA LEU A 103 -0.47 12.93 2.36
C LEU A 103 -0.81 13.91 1.23
N GLU A 104 0.10 14.81 0.89
CA GLU A 104 -0.10 15.71 -0.25
C GLU A 104 -0.34 14.90 -1.54
N LYS A 105 0.38 13.79 -1.73
CA LYS A 105 0.16 12.90 -2.88
C LYS A 105 -1.28 12.38 -2.92
N GLN A 106 -1.81 11.94 -1.76
CA GLN A 106 -3.19 11.44 -1.70
C GLN A 106 -4.22 12.55 -2.00
N GLN A 107 -3.98 13.77 -1.50
CA GLN A 107 -4.84 14.93 -1.79
C GLN A 107 -4.75 15.35 -3.26
N ALA A 108 -3.54 15.32 -3.83
CA ALA A 108 -3.30 15.70 -5.23
C ALA A 108 -4.12 14.83 -6.18
N LEU A 109 -4.21 13.52 -5.89
CA LEU A 109 -4.97 12.56 -6.73
C LEU A 109 -6.48 12.85 -6.76
N LEU A 110 -7.01 13.61 -5.79
CA LEU A 110 -8.42 14.07 -5.83
C LEU A 110 -8.56 15.36 -6.65
N GLN A 111 -7.47 16.04 -6.98
CA GLN A 111 -7.49 17.35 -7.64
C GLN A 111 -7.12 17.27 -9.13
N GLY A 112 -6.26 16.32 -9.50
CA GLY A 112 -5.82 16.15 -10.88
C GLY A 112 -5.22 14.77 -11.11
N VAL A 113 -5.23 14.31 -12.35
CA VAL A 113 -4.62 13.03 -12.72
C VAL A 113 -3.11 13.21 -12.90
N VAL A 114 -2.32 12.31 -12.39
CA VAL A 114 -0.84 12.36 -12.53
C VAL A 114 -0.47 11.69 -13.86
N LEU A 115 0.20 12.46 -14.73
CA LEU A 115 0.69 12.01 -16.04
C LEU A 115 2.11 12.54 -16.28
N ASP A 116 2.82 11.95 -17.23
CA ASP A 116 4.16 12.42 -17.61
C ASP A 116 4.12 13.81 -18.25
N SER A 117 3.04 14.13 -18.95
CA SER A 117 2.83 15.44 -19.58
C SER A 117 1.35 15.78 -19.62
N VAL A 118 1.04 17.06 -19.73
CA VAL A 118 -0.34 17.55 -19.83
C VAL A 118 -0.85 17.33 -21.26
N PRO A 119 -1.93 16.56 -21.46
CA PRO A 119 -2.48 16.35 -22.81
C PRO A 119 -3.04 17.66 -23.40
N THR A 120 -2.98 17.77 -24.73
CA THR A 120 -3.56 18.90 -25.45
C THR A 120 -5.05 19.04 -25.12
N GLY A 121 -5.49 20.25 -24.90
CA GLY A 121 -6.90 20.54 -24.58
C GLY A 121 -7.24 20.43 -23.10
N THR A 122 -6.30 19.99 -22.25
CA THR A 122 -6.50 19.93 -20.79
C THR A 122 -5.57 20.93 -20.08
N ALA A 123 -5.89 21.26 -18.83
CA ALA A 123 -5.12 22.21 -18.04
C ALA A 123 -4.14 21.50 -17.11
N GLN A 124 -3.11 22.19 -16.68
CA GLN A 124 -2.28 21.74 -15.56
C GLN A 124 -3.00 22.06 -14.25
N THR A 125 -2.98 21.14 -13.29
CA THR A 125 -3.65 21.29 -12.00
C THR A 125 -2.92 22.29 -11.12
N THR A 126 -3.66 23.23 -10.53
CA THR A 126 -3.16 24.04 -9.42
C THR A 126 -3.51 23.32 -8.12
N LEU A 127 -2.49 22.86 -7.42
CA LEU A 127 -2.64 22.05 -6.22
C LEU A 127 -2.84 22.92 -4.97
N SER A 128 -3.66 22.45 -4.05
CA SER A 128 -3.81 23.04 -2.71
C SER A 128 -3.89 21.92 -1.67
N PHE A 129 -3.29 22.15 -0.51
CA PHE A 129 -3.17 21.15 0.53
C PHE A 129 -3.70 21.68 1.86
N THR A 130 -4.30 20.79 2.65
CA THR A 130 -4.90 21.12 3.94
C THR A 130 -4.34 20.26 5.08
N ASP A 131 -3.45 19.33 4.76
CA ASP A 131 -2.81 18.50 5.80
C ASP A 131 -1.89 19.33 6.68
N LYS A 132 -1.72 18.87 7.92
CA LYS A 132 -0.94 19.56 8.95
C LYS A 132 -0.06 18.55 9.68
N SER A 133 1.14 18.99 10.07
CA SER A 133 1.94 18.31 11.08
C SER A 133 1.55 18.88 12.45
N LEU A 134 1.24 17.98 13.40
CA LEU A 134 0.80 18.36 14.73
C LEU A 134 1.94 18.15 15.73
N PRO A 135 2.26 19.17 16.53
CA PRO A 135 3.19 18.97 17.65
C PRO A 135 2.58 18.02 18.68
N TYR A 136 3.41 17.17 19.26
CA TYR A 136 2.95 16.17 20.21
C TYR A 136 3.94 16.01 21.37
N THR A 137 3.43 15.44 22.48
CA THR A 137 4.24 14.95 23.61
C THR A 137 4.05 13.45 23.74
N ILE A 138 5.00 12.77 24.38
CA ILE A 138 4.92 11.31 24.55
C ILE A 138 4.81 10.96 26.03
N THR A 139 3.86 10.11 26.38
CA THR A 139 3.85 9.37 27.63
C THR A 139 4.12 7.90 27.36
N ALA A 140 4.78 7.23 28.28
CA ALA A 140 5.24 5.85 28.08
C ALA A 140 4.86 4.98 29.27
N ASP A 141 4.61 3.71 29.00
CA ASP A 141 4.45 2.68 30.03
C ASP A 141 5.75 2.54 30.85
N LYS A 142 5.63 1.95 32.05
CA LYS A 142 6.79 1.67 32.93
C LYS A 142 7.88 0.83 32.25
N ASN A 143 7.53 0.07 31.22
CA ASN A 143 8.43 -0.81 30.49
C ASN A 143 8.98 -0.17 29.21
N VAL A 144 8.96 1.15 29.13
CA VAL A 144 9.48 1.91 27.99
C VAL A 144 10.25 3.12 28.51
N ALA A 145 11.40 3.41 27.93
CA ALA A 145 12.09 4.69 28.09
C ALA A 145 12.15 5.40 26.74
N VAL A 146 11.89 6.69 26.75
CA VAL A 146 11.89 7.52 25.54
C VAL A 146 13.04 8.52 25.62
N ASP A 147 13.88 8.52 24.58
CA ASP A 147 14.99 9.46 24.43
C ASP A 147 14.89 10.09 23.03
N GLY A 148 14.17 11.19 22.96
CA GLY A 148 13.89 11.84 21.69
C GLY A 148 13.10 10.89 20.76
N LYS A 149 13.70 10.53 19.61
CA LYS A 149 13.12 9.57 18.67
C LYS A 149 13.61 8.13 18.88
N LYS A 150 14.38 7.87 19.98
CA LYS A 150 14.76 6.50 20.35
C LYS A 150 13.82 6.01 21.45
N ILE A 151 13.19 4.87 21.20
CA ILE A 151 12.26 4.25 22.13
C ILE A 151 12.83 2.91 22.57
N HIS A 152 13.16 2.78 23.86
CA HIS A 152 13.70 1.59 24.48
C HIS A 152 12.53 0.78 25.04
N VAL A 153 12.21 -0.33 24.43
CA VAL A 153 11.08 -1.20 24.79
C VAL A 153 11.62 -2.41 25.52
N TYR A 154 11.31 -2.51 26.80
CA TYR A 154 11.83 -3.57 27.68
C TYR A 154 10.98 -4.85 27.67
N ASP A 155 9.69 -4.72 27.34
CA ASP A 155 8.77 -5.87 27.29
C ASP A 155 7.88 -5.78 26.06
N LYS A 156 7.56 -6.95 25.50
CA LYS A 156 6.57 -7.09 24.45
C LYS A 156 5.19 -6.58 24.95
N GLY A 157 4.50 -5.84 24.10
CA GLY A 157 3.18 -5.26 24.41
C GLY A 157 3.24 -3.95 25.15
N ALA A 158 4.44 -3.43 25.41
CA ALA A 158 4.62 -2.11 26.01
C ALA A 158 4.16 -1.00 25.05
N LYS A 159 3.73 0.13 25.63
CA LYS A 159 3.05 1.18 24.87
C LYS A 159 3.67 2.55 25.08
N VAL A 160 3.58 3.37 24.06
CA VAL A 160 3.72 4.83 24.16
C VAL A 160 2.44 5.48 23.64
N THR A 161 2.06 6.61 24.20
CA THR A 161 0.94 7.41 23.71
C THR A 161 1.45 8.79 23.34
N LEU A 162 1.18 9.18 22.10
CA LEU A 162 1.47 10.52 21.58
C LEU A 162 0.23 11.39 21.82
N HIS A 163 0.38 12.50 22.54
CA HIS A 163 -0.69 13.44 22.85
C HIS A 163 -0.52 14.70 22.00
N PHE A 164 -1.60 15.14 21.37
CA PHE A 164 -1.60 16.28 20.44
C PHE A 164 -2.97 16.97 20.45
N ASN A 165 -3.09 18.08 19.75
CA ASN A 165 -4.35 18.79 19.58
C ASN A 165 -4.79 18.68 18.12
N GLY A 166 -5.63 17.69 17.82
CA GLY A 166 -6.21 17.52 16.51
C GLY A 166 -7.41 18.45 16.26
N THR A 167 -7.97 18.41 15.08
CA THR A 167 -9.17 19.15 14.69
C THR A 167 -10.34 18.19 14.39
N PRO A 168 -11.58 18.60 14.64
CA PRO A 168 -12.74 17.77 14.29
C PRO A 168 -12.82 17.49 12.79
N ASN A 169 -13.52 16.44 12.44
CA ASN A 169 -13.80 16.03 11.04
C ASN A 169 -12.50 15.81 10.25
N SER A 170 -11.57 15.04 10.84
CA SER A 170 -10.24 14.79 10.23
C SER A 170 -9.83 13.33 10.31
N GLU A 171 -9.04 12.89 9.35
CA GLU A 171 -8.24 11.69 9.46
C GLU A 171 -6.91 12.04 10.13
N THR A 172 -6.48 11.22 11.07
CA THR A 172 -5.19 11.38 11.75
C THR A 172 -4.24 10.27 11.32
N TYR A 173 -3.00 10.63 11.08
CA TYR A 173 -1.98 9.70 10.61
C TYR A 173 -0.75 9.76 11.51
N LEU A 174 -0.12 8.59 11.67
CA LEU A 174 1.19 8.49 12.30
C LEU A 174 2.20 8.09 11.23
N ARG A 175 3.15 8.98 10.94
CA ARG A 175 4.22 8.74 9.96
C ARG A 175 5.46 8.27 10.70
N MET A 176 5.90 7.05 10.40
CA MET A 176 7.00 6.38 11.10
C MET A 176 8.00 5.81 10.12
N GLY A 177 9.28 6.15 10.31
CA GLY A 177 10.39 5.53 9.59
C GLY A 177 11.46 5.12 10.58
N LEU A 178 11.90 3.88 10.56
CA LEU A 178 13.02 3.43 11.39
C LEU A 178 14.35 3.80 10.70
N ARG A 179 15.31 4.24 11.50
CA ARG A 179 16.72 4.31 11.11
C ARG A 179 17.41 2.99 11.45
N ASN A 180 17.07 2.44 12.62
CA ASN A 180 17.67 1.21 13.13
C ASN A 180 16.77 0.54 14.18
N TYR A 181 16.91 -0.76 14.30
CA TYR A 181 16.32 -1.55 15.38
C TYR A 181 17.39 -2.47 15.96
N THR A 182 17.48 -2.50 17.28
CA THR A 182 18.42 -3.37 18.01
C THR A 182 17.62 -4.23 18.99
N ASP A 183 17.62 -5.54 18.79
CA ASP A 183 16.97 -6.47 19.71
C ASP A 183 17.79 -6.63 21.00
N TYR A 184 17.08 -6.73 22.12
CA TYR A 184 17.67 -7.04 23.42
C TYR A 184 17.20 -8.41 23.91
N PRO A 185 18.01 -9.46 23.73
CA PRO A 185 17.73 -10.77 24.34
C PRO A 185 17.64 -10.67 25.88
N ALA A 186 17.00 -11.63 26.51
CA ALA A 186 16.73 -11.61 27.95
C ALA A 186 18.01 -11.56 28.82
N TYR A 187 19.14 -11.99 28.30
CA TYR A 187 20.41 -11.98 29.04
C TYR A 187 21.33 -10.80 28.70
N THR A 188 20.89 -9.84 27.89
CA THR A 188 21.72 -8.73 27.43
C THR A 188 22.19 -7.78 28.55
N TYR A 189 21.65 -7.89 29.77
CA TYR A 189 22.12 -7.07 30.85
C TYR A 189 23.63 -7.24 31.09
N TYR A 190 24.21 -8.36 30.71
CA TYR A 190 25.67 -8.57 30.80
C TYR A 190 26.47 -7.67 29.85
N LYS A 191 25.81 -7.22 28.78
CA LYS A 191 26.47 -6.43 27.72
C LYS A 191 26.12 -4.95 27.77
N THR A 192 25.14 -4.57 28.59
CA THR A 192 24.75 -3.18 28.73
C THR A 192 25.63 -2.51 29.81
N GLN A 193 25.87 -1.24 29.65
CA GLN A 193 26.57 -0.46 30.66
C GLN A 193 25.68 -0.23 31.88
N GLU A 194 26.27 -0.06 33.02
CA GLU A 194 25.58 0.05 34.31
C GLU A 194 24.55 1.21 34.33
N ASN A 195 24.84 2.28 33.60
CA ASN A 195 23.99 3.46 33.53
C ASN A 195 22.84 3.33 32.51
N ASP A 196 22.81 2.26 31.72
CA ASP A 196 21.73 2.04 30.76
C ASP A 196 20.46 1.63 31.51
N PRO A 197 19.31 2.31 31.33
CA PRO A 197 18.05 1.90 31.97
C PRO A 197 17.70 0.42 31.73
N LEU A 198 18.07 -0.10 30.56
CA LEU A 198 17.85 -1.52 30.22
C LEU A 198 18.67 -2.46 31.10
N HIS A 199 19.84 -2.06 31.57
CA HIS A 199 20.71 -2.91 32.41
C HIS A 199 19.97 -3.36 33.69
N ARG A 200 19.44 -2.42 34.45
CA ARG A 200 18.70 -2.73 35.70
C ARG A 200 17.48 -3.61 35.45
N TYR A 201 16.71 -3.26 34.42
CA TYR A 201 15.51 -4.02 34.05
C TYR A 201 15.81 -5.45 33.63
N ASN A 202 16.82 -5.64 32.79
CA ASN A 202 17.23 -6.96 32.32
C ASN A 202 17.86 -7.78 33.46
N LYS A 203 18.58 -7.15 34.36
CA LYS A 203 19.17 -7.81 35.55
C LYS A 203 18.05 -8.39 36.43
N GLU A 204 17.03 -7.59 36.76
CA GLU A 204 15.88 -8.05 37.53
C GLU A 204 15.17 -9.23 36.88
N LYS A 205 14.92 -9.14 35.60
CA LYS A 205 14.28 -10.22 34.84
C LYS A 205 15.15 -11.48 34.79
N TRP A 206 16.46 -11.31 34.65
CA TRP A 206 17.41 -12.39 34.56
C TRP A 206 17.53 -13.13 35.90
N GLU A 207 17.63 -12.39 36.99
CA GLU A 207 17.77 -12.97 38.33
C GLU A 207 16.57 -13.79 38.78
N LYS A 208 15.39 -13.46 38.29
CA LYS A 208 14.15 -14.19 38.56
C LYS A 208 14.06 -15.57 37.85
N LYS A 209 14.93 -15.83 36.89
CA LYS A 209 14.95 -17.09 36.14
C LYS A 209 15.77 -18.14 36.87
N ASP A 210 15.29 -19.37 36.87
CA ASP A 210 16.07 -20.55 37.31
C ASP A 210 17.19 -20.87 36.29
N ASP A 211 18.06 -21.77 36.63
CA ASP A 211 19.25 -22.10 35.82
C ASP A 211 18.84 -22.74 34.48
N THR A 212 17.77 -23.55 34.46
CA THR A 212 17.28 -24.12 33.20
C THR A 212 16.74 -23.05 32.27
N GLN A 213 15.95 -22.11 32.79
CA GLN A 213 15.42 -20.99 32.04
C GLN A 213 16.56 -20.07 31.52
N LYS A 214 17.60 -19.85 32.34
CA LYS A 214 18.79 -19.07 31.92
C LYS A 214 19.53 -19.75 30.77
N ALA A 215 19.69 -21.08 30.86
CA ALA A 215 20.34 -21.86 29.79
C ALA A 215 19.53 -21.79 28.48
N LEU A 216 18.20 -21.96 28.56
CA LEU A 216 17.31 -21.88 27.38
C LEU A 216 17.37 -20.51 26.73
N VAL A 217 17.37 -19.43 27.51
CA VAL A 217 17.45 -18.06 26.97
C VAL A 217 18.80 -17.85 26.26
N LYS A 218 19.91 -18.33 26.84
CA LYS A 218 21.23 -18.23 26.20
C LYS A 218 21.26 -19.00 24.87
N GLN A 219 20.68 -20.19 24.86
CA GLN A 219 20.60 -21.05 23.68
C GLN A 219 19.72 -20.40 22.59
N SER A 220 18.58 -19.87 22.97
CA SER A 220 17.64 -19.27 22.01
C SER A 220 18.17 -17.98 21.36
N ALA A 221 18.99 -17.25 22.09
CA ALA A 221 19.60 -16.02 21.54
C ALA A 221 20.64 -16.26 20.46
N UNK A 222 21.06 -17.28 20.53
CA UNK A 222 22.01 -17.69 19.51
C UNK A 222 21.32 -18.18 18.27
N UNK A 223 20.26 -18.51 18.45
CA UNK A 223 19.44 -18.94 17.39
C UNK A 223 18.47 -17.84 16.90
N UNK A 224 18.48 -16.98 17.52
CA UNK A 224 17.60 -15.89 17.29
C UNK A 224 17.93 -14.98 16.16
N UNK A 225 18.50 -15.30 15.43
CA UNK A 225 18.73 -14.54 14.25
C UNK A 225 17.64 -14.85 13.27
N UNK A 226 16.89 -15.52 13.72
CA UNK A 226 15.87 -15.89 12.86
C UNK A 226 14.79 -14.82 12.87
N UNK A 227 14.36 -14.53 12.15
CA UNK A 227 13.38 -13.68 11.78
C UNK A 227 12.56 -13.19 12.92
N SER A 228 12.91 -12.38 13.57
CA SER A 228 12.03 -11.60 14.43
C SER A 228 11.53 -10.40 13.62
N THR A 229 10.27 -10.38 13.33
CA THR A 229 9.62 -9.20 12.72
C THR A 229 9.40 -8.15 13.82
N GLU A 230 9.91 -6.95 13.61
CA GLU A 230 9.75 -5.81 14.52
C GLU A 230 8.37 -5.18 14.27
N ASN A 231 7.36 -5.72 14.90
CA ASN A 231 5.97 -5.30 14.69
C ASN A 231 5.61 -4.14 15.62
N ILE A 232 4.97 -3.15 15.05
CA ILE A 232 4.43 -1.99 15.77
C ILE A 232 2.94 -1.89 15.43
N SER A 233 2.09 -1.88 16.45
CA SER A 233 0.64 -1.75 16.26
C SER A 233 0.20 -0.35 16.65
N VAL A 234 -0.41 0.38 15.73
CA VAL A 234 -0.95 1.73 15.94
C VAL A 234 -2.42 1.66 16.33
N LYS A 235 -3.11 0.66 15.81
CA LYS A 235 -4.49 0.29 16.17
C LYS A 235 -4.57 -1.24 16.16
N GLN A 236 -5.65 -1.79 16.69
CA GLN A 236 -5.87 -3.24 16.63
C GLN A 236 -5.83 -3.79 15.19
N SER A 237 -6.27 -2.98 14.23
CA SER A 237 -6.32 -3.35 12.81
C SER A 237 -5.13 -2.87 11.99
N ARG A 238 -4.22 -2.10 12.58
CA ARG A 238 -3.10 -1.47 11.86
C ARG A 238 -1.77 -1.85 12.50
N THR A 239 -1.19 -2.94 12.06
CA THR A 239 0.13 -3.42 12.49
C THR A 239 1.13 -3.19 11.37
N LEU A 240 2.23 -2.52 11.70
CA LEU A 240 3.37 -2.36 10.81
C LEU A 240 4.35 -3.50 11.04
N ASN A 241 4.79 -4.12 9.96
CA ASN A 241 5.83 -5.13 9.98
C ASN A 241 7.07 -4.53 9.33
N PHE A 242 8.00 -4.04 10.13
CA PHE A 242 9.29 -3.61 9.61
C PHE A 242 10.11 -4.87 9.30
N ALA A 243 10.70 -4.91 8.11
CA ALA A 243 11.57 -6.01 7.73
C ALA A 243 12.80 -6.03 8.63
N SER A 244 13.17 -7.21 9.11
CA SER A 244 14.38 -7.38 9.90
C SER A 244 15.62 -7.17 9.02
N ALA A 245 16.66 -6.50 9.54
CA ALA A 245 17.93 -6.34 8.86
C ALA A 245 18.61 -7.69 8.54
N TYR A 246 18.12 -8.78 9.11
CA TYR A 246 18.64 -10.13 8.85
C TYR A 246 17.83 -10.88 7.78
N GLU A 247 16.78 -10.28 7.23
CA GLU A 247 16.03 -10.89 6.13
C GLU A 247 16.80 -10.81 4.83
N LEU A 248 16.70 -11.86 4.01
CA LEU A 248 17.40 -11.97 2.74
C LEU A 248 17.07 -10.84 1.75
N ARG A 249 15.90 -10.25 1.88
CA ARG A 249 15.41 -9.18 1.00
C ARG A 249 15.40 -7.81 1.68
N PHE A 250 16.17 -7.63 2.75
CA PHE A 250 16.20 -6.35 3.44
C PHE A 250 16.91 -5.30 2.55
N ASP A 251 16.16 -4.29 2.17
CA ASP A 251 16.62 -3.17 1.34
C ASP A 251 16.62 -1.83 2.12
N GLY A 252 16.58 -1.92 3.44
CA GLY A 252 16.49 -0.78 4.34
C GLY A 252 15.13 -0.66 5.02
N TYR A 253 15.09 0.13 6.08
CA TYR A 253 13.83 0.42 6.77
C TYR A 253 13.05 1.48 5.99
N LYS A 254 11.79 1.19 5.69
CA LYS A 254 10.90 2.09 4.97
C LYS A 254 10.19 3.03 5.94
N THR A 255 9.68 4.12 5.41
CA THR A 255 8.78 5.02 6.14
C THR A 255 7.34 4.67 5.77
N TYR A 256 6.47 4.62 6.76
CA TYR A 256 5.05 4.32 6.59
C TYR A 256 4.21 5.45 7.17
N THR A 257 3.17 5.84 6.45
CA THR A 257 2.15 6.81 6.88
C THR A 257 0.88 6.03 7.22
N VAL A 258 0.70 5.72 8.52
CA VAL A 258 -0.37 4.84 9.02
C VAL A 258 -1.60 5.67 9.38
N ASN A 259 -2.74 5.38 8.78
CA ASN A 259 -4.01 6.04 9.14
C ASN A 259 -4.50 5.54 10.50
N ALA A 260 -4.45 6.40 11.50
CA ALA A 260 -4.97 6.15 12.85
C ALA A 260 -6.49 6.37 12.93
N GLY A 261 -7.12 6.71 11.80
CA GLY A 261 -8.57 6.74 11.63
C GLY A 261 -9.17 8.14 11.57
N TYR A 262 -10.36 8.17 11.03
CA TYR A 262 -11.22 9.35 10.96
C TYR A 262 -11.91 9.57 12.31
N SER A 263 -12.11 10.83 12.67
CA SER A 263 -12.93 11.20 13.84
C SER A 263 -13.75 12.46 13.56
N LYS A 264 -15.00 12.44 13.98
CA LYS A 264 -15.87 13.63 13.98
C LYS A 264 -15.42 14.66 14.99
N ASP A 265 -14.92 14.17 16.13
CA ASP A 265 -14.41 15.01 17.20
C ASP A 265 -12.89 15.15 17.08
N ALA A 266 -12.31 16.15 17.70
CA ALA A 266 -10.87 16.32 17.71
C ALA A 266 -10.21 15.13 18.38
N LYS A 267 -9.33 14.43 17.65
CA LYS A 267 -8.53 13.36 18.23
C LYS A 267 -7.38 13.97 19.01
N THR A 268 -7.10 13.42 20.19
CA THR A 268 -6.09 13.99 21.09
C THR A 268 -4.91 13.05 21.36
N ASP A 269 -5.00 11.82 20.91
CA ASP A 269 -3.93 10.85 21.19
C ASP A 269 -3.89 9.69 20.17
N ILE A 270 -2.71 9.10 20.07
CA ILE A 270 -2.47 7.84 19.35
C ILE A 270 -1.62 6.97 20.26
N THR A 271 -2.07 5.73 20.51
CA THR A 271 -1.29 4.75 21.25
C THR A 271 -0.59 3.78 20.31
N VAL A 272 0.71 3.63 20.50
CA VAL A 272 1.57 2.74 19.76
C VAL A 272 1.97 1.58 20.67
N THR A 273 1.73 0.34 20.23
CA THR A 273 2.09 -0.88 20.96
C THR A 273 3.24 -1.58 20.23
N PHE A 274 4.25 -1.98 20.97
CA PHE A 274 5.44 -2.64 20.44
C PHE A 274 5.35 -4.15 20.68
N ASP A 275 5.37 -4.93 19.61
CA ASP A 275 5.26 -6.39 19.68
C ASP A 275 6.61 -7.10 19.91
N ALA A 276 7.70 -6.36 19.84
CA ALA A 276 9.03 -6.86 20.14
C ALA A 276 9.75 -5.88 21.07
N ARG A 277 10.59 -6.42 21.94
CA ARG A 277 11.43 -5.56 22.78
C ARG A 277 12.72 -5.22 22.04
N GLY A 278 13.31 -4.08 22.38
CA GLY A 278 14.52 -3.60 21.73
C GLY A 278 14.57 -2.08 21.72
N ILE A 279 15.53 -1.55 21.00
CA ILE A 279 15.64 -0.12 20.74
C ILE A 279 15.13 0.17 19.35
N TYR A 280 14.10 0.98 19.25
CA TYR A 280 13.54 1.51 18.00
C TYR A 280 14.09 2.93 17.82
N ASP A 281 15.03 3.11 16.89
CA ASP A 281 15.59 4.43 16.55
C ASP A 281 14.85 4.94 15.31
N PHE A 282 13.96 5.91 15.51
CA PHE A 282 13.15 6.48 14.44
C PHE A 282 13.89 7.64 13.76
N SER A 283 14.03 7.57 12.44
CA SER A 283 14.41 8.73 11.62
C SER A 283 13.23 9.71 11.54
N THR A 284 12.02 9.15 11.42
CA THR A 284 10.77 9.90 11.29
C THR A 284 9.76 9.39 12.32
N LEU A 285 9.17 10.30 13.08
CA LEU A 285 8.04 10.03 13.96
C LEU A 285 7.23 11.32 14.00
N GLU A 286 6.10 11.34 13.31
CA GLU A 286 5.29 12.56 13.09
C GLU A 286 3.81 12.23 13.19
N VAL A 287 3.05 13.11 13.85
CA VAL A 287 1.59 13.06 13.82
C VAL A 287 1.13 14.04 12.75
N LEU A 288 0.36 13.52 11.77
CA LEU A 288 -0.17 14.31 10.67
C LEU A 288 -1.69 14.25 10.70
N GLU A 289 -2.34 15.28 10.18
CA GLU A 289 -3.79 15.40 10.15
C GLU A 289 -4.25 15.86 8.79
N GLN A 290 -5.33 15.24 8.29
CA GLN A 290 -5.98 15.57 7.04
C GLN A 290 -7.44 15.92 7.30
N PRO A 291 -7.83 17.23 7.27
CA PRO A 291 -9.24 17.59 7.33
C PRO A 291 -10.04 17.06 6.14
N MET A 292 -11.27 16.61 6.41
CA MET A 292 -12.14 15.99 5.39
C MET A 292 -13.13 16.97 4.75
N THR A 293 -12.94 18.28 4.96
CA THR A 293 -13.87 19.34 4.52
C THR A 293 -14.11 19.34 3.01
N ASP A 294 -13.08 19.08 2.22
CA ASP A 294 -13.17 19.17 0.75
C ASP A 294 -13.37 17.81 0.06
N THR A 295 -13.17 16.72 0.77
CA THR A 295 -13.12 15.37 0.18
C THR A 295 -14.38 15.05 -0.64
N ASN A 296 -15.57 15.26 -0.05
CA ASN A 296 -16.82 14.93 -0.75
C ASN A 296 -17.01 15.77 -2.02
N ARG A 297 -16.63 17.06 -1.98
CA ARG A 297 -16.74 17.97 -3.14
C ARG A 297 -15.79 17.53 -4.25
N GLN A 298 -14.57 17.18 -3.90
CA GLN A 298 -13.55 16.71 -4.86
C GLN A 298 -13.99 15.39 -5.51
N VAL A 299 -14.49 14.44 -4.73
CA VAL A 299 -14.99 13.16 -5.26
C VAL A 299 -16.21 13.40 -6.17
N ALA A 300 -17.14 14.26 -5.76
CA ALA A 300 -18.31 14.58 -6.58
C ALA A 300 -17.91 15.16 -7.94
N LYS A 301 -16.87 16.00 -7.95
CA LYS A 301 -16.34 16.57 -9.21
C LYS A 301 -15.80 15.48 -10.14
N LEU A 302 -15.06 14.49 -9.60
CA LEU A 302 -14.55 13.36 -10.39
C LEU A 302 -15.68 12.47 -10.92
N ALA A 303 -16.82 12.48 -10.27
CA ALA A 303 -18.00 11.69 -10.64
C ALA A 303 -18.95 12.42 -11.63
N GLU A 304 -18.63 13.64 -12.08
CA GLU A 304 -19.48 14.40 -13.01
C GLU A 304 -19.66 13.69 -14.36
N ASN A 305 -18.58 13.14 -14.90
CA ASN A 305 -18.64 12.35 -16.13
C ASN A 305 -17.92 11.03 -15.88
N THR A 306 -18.64 9.94 -16.00
CA THR A 306 -18.11 8.61 -15.70
C THR A 306 -18.35 7.65 -16.87
N LEU A 307 -17.55 6.59 -16.90
CA LEU A 307 -17.77 5.51 -17.85
C LEU A 307 -19.10 4.80 -17.52
N GLU A 308 -19.98 4.72 -18.48
CA GLU A 308 -21.30 4.12 -18.37
C GLU A 308 -21.42 2.86 -19.24
N ASN A 309 -22.51 2.12 -19.09
CA ASN A 309 -22.80 0.92 -19.88
C ASN A 309 -21.65 -0.08 -19.87
N ILE A 310 -20.98 -0.19 -18.71
CA ILE A 310 -19.73 -0.97 -18.57
C ILE A 310 -20.02 -2.46 -18.75
N GLN A 311 -19.25 -3.09 -19.64
CA GLN A 311 -19.25 -4.55 -19.83
C GLN A 311 -17.81 -5.04 -19.65
N ILE A 312 -17.63 -5.96 -18.70
CA ILE A 312 -16.30 -6.53 -18.41
C ILE A 312 -16.30 -7.99 -18.87
N GLY A 313 -15.50 -8.26 -19.89
CA GLY A 313 -15.21 -9.63 -20.36
C GLY A 313 -13.99 -10.21 -19.67
N THR A 314 -13.50 -11.34 -20.17
CA THR A 314 -12.30 -11.98 -19.65
C THR A 314 -11.05 -11.12 -19.92
N ASP A 315 -11.00 -10.57 -21.11
CA ASP A 315 -9.84 -9.80 -21.62
C ASP A 315 -10.27 -8.50 -22.30
N THR A 316 -11.50 -8.04 -22.05
CA THR A 316 -12.05 -6.80 -22.64
C THR A 316 -12.77 -5.98 -21.60
N VAL A 317 -12.79 -4.67 -21.82
CA VAL A 317 -13.64 -3.73 -21.08
C VAL A 317 -14.27 -2.77 -22.10
N ASP A 318 -15.59 -2.67 -22.07
CA ASP A 318 -16.37 -1.79 -22.94
C ASP A 318 -17.13 -0.78 -22.10
N GLY A 319 -17.38 0.40 -22.67
CA GLY A 319 -18.23 1.40 -22.01
C GLY A 319 -18.40 2.63 -22.88
N THR A 320 -19.24 3.55 -22.42
CA THR A 320 -19.47 4.84 -23.09
C THR A 320 -19.25 5.97 -22.11
N VAL A 321 -18.84 7.14 -22.62
CA VAL A 321 -18.71 8.35 -21.80
C VAL A 321 -19.10 9.57 -22.62
N THR A 322 -19.79 10.52 -21.99
CA THR A 322 -20.20 11.77 -22.65
C THR A 322 -19.52 12.93 -21.94
N LEU A 323 -18.81 13.78 -22.71
CA LEU A 323 -18.00 14.86 -22.20
C LEU A 323 -18.44 16.20 -22.81
N ASP A 324 -18.54 17.22 -21.96
CA ASP A 324 -18.83 18.61 -22.35
C ASP A 324 -17.58 19.38 -22.80
N ARG A 325 -16.42 18.90 -22.42
CA ARG A 325 -15.10 19.48 -22.75
C ARG A 325 -14.04 18.38 -22.75
N SER A 326 -12.83 18.73 -23.19
CA SER A 326 -11.71 17.77 -23.13
C SER A 326 -11.43 17.37 -21.68
N LYS A 327 -11.36 16.06 -21.43
CA LYS A 327 -11.09 15.47 -20.11
C LYS A 327 -10.19 14.27 -20.23
N ILE A 328 -9.64 13.85 -19.11
CA ILE A 328 -8.87 12.61 -19.04
C ILE A 328 -9.73 11.56 -18.31
N LEU A 329 -10.13 10.51 -19.03
CA LEU A 329 -10.86 9.37 -18.47
C LEU A 329 -9.82 8.45 -17.81
N LEU A 330 -9.85 8.38 -16.49
CA LEU A 330 -9.06 7.42 -15.74
C LEU A 330 -9.86 6.14 -15.56
N LEU A 331 -9.20 5.02 -15.77
CA LEU A 331 -9.76 3.68 -15.60
C LEU A 331 -8.99 3.01 -14.45
N THR A 332 -9.71 2.48 -13.45
CA THR A 332 -9.08 1.80 -12.32
C THR A 332 -8.60 0.39 -12.71
N ILE A 333 -8.01 0.32 -13.89
CA ILE A 333 -7.38 -0.88 -14.47
C ILE A 333 -5.87 -0.67 -14.35
N PRO A 334 -5.14 -1.59 -13.70
CA PRO A 334 -3.69 -1.43 -13.57
C PRO A 334 -3.00 -1.31 -14.94
N TYR A 335 -2.18 -0.28 -15.07
CA TYR A 335 -1.39 -0.07 -16.29
C TYR A 335 -0.35 -1.17 -16.42
N CYS A 336 -0.34 -1.84 -17.55
CA CYS A 336 0.68 -2.83 -17.87
C CYS A 336 0.69 -3.09 -19.38
N ASP A 337 1.79 -3.62 -19.85
CA ASP A 337 1.92 -4.06 -21.25
C ASP A 337 0.83 -5.08 -21.57
N GLY A 338 0.30 -5.01 -22.77
CA GLY A 338 -0.72 -5.94 -23.27
C GLY A 338 -2.11 -5.31 -23.37
N TRP A 339 -2.40 -4.25 -22.63
CA TRP A 339 -3.63 -3.50 -22.83
C TRP A 339 -3.50 -2.58 -24.05
N THR A 340 -4.52 -2.60 -24.89
CA THR A 340 -4.72 -1.66 -26.01
C THR A 340 -6.11 -1.06 -25.89
N ALA A 341 -6.29 0.14 -26.43
CA ALA A 341 -7.57 0.86 -26.37
C ALA A 341 -7.97 1.35 -27.77
N THR A 342 -9.28 1.34 -28.02
CA THR A 342 -9.86 2.13 -29.11
C THR A 342 -10.91 3.07 -28.54
N VAL A 343 -11.01 4.24 -29.17
CA VAL A 343 -12.04 5.26 -28.92
C VAL A 343 -12.78 5.44 -30.25
N ASP A 344 -14.08 5.20 -30.26
CA ASP A 344 -14.94 5.30 -31.44
C ASP A 344 -14.40 4.43 -32.60
N GLY A 345 -13.87 3.25 -32.26
CA GLY A 345 -13.32 2.29 -33.22
C GLY A 345 -11.94 2.65 -33.75
N LYS A 346 -11.33 3.74 -33.31
CA LYS A 346 -9.96 4.15 -33.71
C LYS A 346 -8.99 3.87 -32.59
N GLU A 347 -7.79 3.42 -32.96
CA GLU A 347 -6.73 3.15 -31.97
C GLU A 347 -6.40 4.42 -31.19
N ALA A 348 -6.31 4.29 -29.86
CA ALA A 348 -6.03 5.40 -28.94
C ALA A 348 -4.87 5.03 -28.03
N GLN A 349 -4.05 6.04 -27.73
CA GLN A 349 -2.91 5.85 -26.81
C GLN A 349 -3.40 5.70 -25.38
N LEU A 350 -3.10 4.57 -24.78
CA LEU A 350 -3.36 4.33 -23.36
C LEU A 350 -2.21 4.94 -22.55
N LEU A 351 -2.55 5.82 -21.61
CA LEU A 351 -1.59 6.55 -20.78
C LEU A 351 -1.45 5.87 -19.42
N GLN A 352 -0.25 5.86 -18.87
CA GLN A 352 -0.03 5.50 -17.45
C GLN A 352 -0.45 6.70 -16.60
N ALA A 353 -1.37 6.48 -15.66
CA ALA A 353 -1.96 7.54 -14.85
C ALA A 353 -1.94 7.16 -13.36
N ASN A 354 -1.79 8.19 -12.50
CA ASN A 354 -1.79 8.00 -11.04
C ASN A 354 -0.86 6.85 -10.63
N THR A 355 0.28 6.75 -11.29
CA THR A 355 1.31 5.72 -11.14
C THR A 355 0.86 4.33 -11.59
N MET A 356 -0.30 3.86 -11.11
CA MET A 356 -0.70 2.44 -11.28
C MET A 356 -1.86 2.20 -12.24
N PHE A 357 -2.58 3.24 -12.67
CA PHE A 357 -3.81 3.10 -13.46
C PHE A 357 -3.61 3.48 -14.93
N SER A 358 -4.62 3.18 -15.73
CA SER A 358 -4.67 3.49 -17.16
C SER A 358 -5.56 4.71 -17.41
N ALA A 359 -5.27 5.50 -18.44
CA ALA A 359 -6.12 6.63 -18.79
C ALA A 359 -6.14 6.91 -20.30
N LEU A 360 -7.17 7.63 -20.72
CA LEU A 360 -7.37 8.10 -22.11
C LEU A 360 -7.63 9.60 -22.08
N ALA A 361 -6.94 10.35 -22.93
CA ALA A 361 -7.25 11.77 -23.17
C ALA A 361 -8.35 11.83 -24.24
N LEU A 362 -9.48 12.47 -23.90
CA LEU A 362 -10.67 12.51 -24.74
C LEU A 362 -11.09 13.95 -25.03
N GLU A 363 -11.56 14.19 -26.25
CA GLU A 363 -12.15 15.46 -26.67
C GLU A 363 -13.61 15.56 -26.18
N PRO A 364 -14.28 16.72 -26.36
CA PRO A 364 -15.72 16.82 -26.09
C PRO A 364 -16.52 15.91 -27.03
N GLY A 365 -17.58 15.29 -26.50
CA GLY A 365 -18.45 14.44 -27.29
C GLY A 365 -18.88 13.18 -26.57
N GLU A 366 -19.60 12.34 -27.27
CA GLU A 366 -19.95 11.00 -26.83
C GLU A 366 -18.94 10.02 -27.42
N HIS A 367 -18.35 9.19 -26.55
CA HIS A 367 -17.29 8.25 -26.94
C HIS A 367 -17.64 6.81 -26.55
N THR A 368 -17.34 5.89 -27.44
CA THR A 368 -17.37 4.44 -27.16
C THR A 368 -15.92 4.00 -26.90
N ILE A 369 -15.70 3.44 -25.71
CA ILE A 369 -14.40 2.97 -25.25
C ILE A 369 -14.37 1.46 -25.33
N HIS A 370 -13.30 0.91 -25.90
CA HIS A 370 -13.07 -0.53 -25.93
C HIS A 370 -11.61 -0.81 -25.61
N LEU A 371 -11.37 -1.59 -24.55
CA LEU A 371 -10.03 -2.06 -24.17
C LEU A 371 -9.93 -3.55 -24.40
N THR A 372 -8.78 -4.00 -24.91
CA THR A 372 -8.47 -5.42 -25.08
C THR A 372 -7.10 -5.73 -24.46
N TYR A 373 -7.05 -6.83 -23.71
CA TYR A 373 -5.79 -7.33 -23.14
C TYR A 373 -5.28 -8.52 -23.96
N ARG A 374 -3.99 -8.48 -24.29
CA ARG A 374 -3.28 -9.62 -24.90
C ARG A 374 -1.96 -9.82 -24.18
N THR A 375 -1.74 -11.03 -23.69
CA THR A 375 -0.50 -11.35 -22.97
C THR A 375 0.71 -11.03 -23.87
N PRO A 376 1.62 -10.15 -23.43
CA PRO A 376 2.80 -9.81 -24.23
C PRO A 376 3.64 -11.04 -24.55
N HIS A 377 4.20 -11.07 -25.75
CA HIS A 377 5.12 -12.11 -26.24
C HIS A 377 4.53 -13.53 -26.29
N LEU A 378 3.23 -13.72 -26.05
CA LEU A 378 2.62 -15.06 -26.07
C LEU A 378 2.85 -15.77 -27.43
N LYS A 379 2.64 -15.06 -28.53
CA LYS A 379 2.83 -15.63 -29.88
C LYS A 379 4.29 -16.02 -30.10
N ALA A 380 5.24 -15.18 -29.70
CA ALA A 380 6.67 -15.47 -29.83
C ALA A 380 7.08 -16.67 -28.98
N GLY A 381 6.60 -16.72 -27.75
CA GLY A 381 6.85 -17.85 -26.85
C GLY A 381 6.31 -19.17 -27.41
N LEU A 382 5.09 -19.12 -27.97
CA LEU A 382 4.49 -20.29 -28.61
C LEU A 382 5.34 -20.77 -29.82
N ALA A 383 5.79 -19.85 -30.67
CA ALA A 383 6.63 -20.15 -31.80
C ALA A 383 7.95 -20.84 -31.36
N VAL A 384 8.60 -20.28 -30.35
CA VAL A 384 9.85 -20.86 -29.80
C VAL A 384 9.57 -22.27 -29.25
N SER A 385 8.46 -22.46 -28.55
CA SER A 385 8.08 -23.77 -27.99
C SER A 385 7.86 -24.81 -29.11
N VAL A 386 7.14 -24.43 -30.16
CA VAL A 386 6.90 -25.32 -31.32
C VAL A 386 8.23 -25.70 -31.98
N LEU A 387 9.12 -24.74 -32.21
CA LEU A 387 10.44 -25.00 -32.77
C LEU A 387 11.27 -25.92 -31.88
N GLY A 388 11.21 -25.70 -30.54
CA GLY A 388 11.90 -26.55 -29.57
C GLY A 388 11.41 -28.01 -29.62
N PHE A 389 10.09 -28.20 -29.66
CA PHE A 389 9.51 -29.53 -29.75
C PHE A 389 9.86 -30.22 -31.12
N ALA A 390 9.86 -29.46 -32.20
CA ALA A 390 10.23 -29.97 -33.51
C ALA A 390 11.70 -30.42 -33.53
N ALA A 391 12.61 -29.60 -33.00
CA ALA A 391 14.03 -29.92 -32.87
C ALA A 391 14.26 -31.19 -32.03
N PHE A 392 13.54 -31.26 -30.89
CA PHE A 392 13.62 -32.44 -30.00
C PHE A 392 13.15 -33.70 -30.72
N GLY A 393 12.01 -33.65 -31.43
CA GLY A 393 11.49 -34.77 -32.21
C GLY A 393 12.47 -35.22 -33.31
N ALA A 394 13.05 -34.25 -34.03
CA ALA A 394 14.06 -34.53 -35.05
C ALA A 394 15.28 -35.25 -34.43
N THR A 395 15.74 -34.81 -33.30
CA THR A 395 16.89 -35.41 -32.57
C THR A 395 16.57 -36.87 -32.21
N LEU A 396 15.36 -37.14 -31.70
CA LEU A 396 14.94 -38.49 -31.35
C LEU A 396 14.89 -39.39 -32.59
N LEU A 397 14.32 -38.89 -33.69
CA LEU A 397 14.25 -39.66 -34.96
C LEU A 397 15.65 -39.96 -35.47
N CYS A 398 16.55 -38.99 -35.52
CA CYS A 398 17.93 -39.19 -35.95
C CYS A 398 18.64 -40.24 -35.07
N THR A 399 18.43 -40.19 -33.77
CA THR A 399 19.02 -41.14 -32.82
C THR A 399 18.49 -42.57 -33.10
N GLU A 400 17.20 -42.70 -33.30
CA GLU A 400 16.60 -44.01 -33.61
C GLU A 400 17.08 -44.57 -34.98
N VAL A 401 17.16 -43.70 -35.98
CA VAL A 401 17.69 -44.11 -37.31
C VAL A 401 19.14 -44.58 -37.16
N LYS A 402 19.96 -43.87 -36.41
CA LYS A 402 21.35 -44.24 -36.14
C LYS A 402 21.44 -45.61 -35.46
N LYS A 403 20.69 -45.85 -34.39
CA LYS A 403 20.64 -47.12 -33.68
C LYS A 403 20.20 -48.28 -34.58
N ARG A 404 19.23 -48.06 -35.47
CA ARG A 404 18.78 -49.08 -36.44
C ARG A 404 19.84 -49.43 -37.44
N LYS A 405 20.65 -48.47 -37.92
CA LYS A 405 21.77 -48.72 -38.84
C LYS A 405 22.86 -49.53 -38.13
N GLU A 406 23.20 -49.21 -36.91
CA GLU A 406 24.21 -49.91 -36.09
C GLU A 406 23.79 -51.36 -35.82
N ARG A 407 22.50 -51.66 -35.67
CA ARG A 407 22.00 -53.03 -35.43
C ARG A 407 21.98 -53.88 -36.75
N LYS A 408 22.07 -53.25 -37.88
CA LYS A 408 22.06 -53.93 -39.17
C LYS A 408 23.48 -54.12 -39.77
N ALA A 409 24.48 -53.48 -39.21
CA ALA A 409 25.89 -53.65 -39.52
C ALA A 409 26.52 -54.76 -38.68
#